data_c74c03fc3cac7a0a68335fb5b6823b90
#
_entry.id   c74c03fc3cac7a0a68335fb5b6823b90
#
_cell.length_a   1.000
_cell.length_b   1.000
_cell.length_c   1.000
_cell.angle_alpha   90.00
_cell.angle_beta   90.00
_cell.angle_gamma   90.00
#
_symmetry.space_group_name_H-M   'P 1'
#
loop_
_entity.id
_entity.type
_entity.pdbx_description
1 polymer ?
#
loop_
_entity_poly.entity_id
_entity_poly.type
_entity_poly.pdbx_seq_one_letter_code
_entity_poly.pdbx_strand_id
1 'polypeptide(L)'
;MAIVVQKYGGSSVADPEKIQQVARHVAATRGSGLEVVVVVSAMGKTTENLLSMARTLASEPPRRELDMLVSTGERVTMALLSMALTSLGIDAVSFTGSQSGIITNERHFDAEIVEVRPQRIWDELARGRVVIVAGYQGMSREREITTLGRGGSDTTAVALTAALGAERCEIYSDVDGIYSADPRSIADARHLPTIDYETMQEMAESGAKVLNARAVDWAKRHHVVIHARKTSDFAQRGAGRETRVEARASERAAIVVDSKLAWLNAPQAACTRLLQVVTAAGIPVRDAWLDQQTNLLLSLTSVPEFGATAELLSAAGASSVRTDIAAVSAIAVGVGRLPDVLLRALECVPGSALGTSLSPLRLCAVLPAEDAPELERAWHELFG
;
A
#
# COMPACT_ATOMS: atom_id res chain seq x y z
N MET A 1 -7.24 2.05 -29.41
CA MET A 1 -6.68 0.77 -28.91
C MET A 1 -7.01 0.67 -27.43
N ALA A 2 -7.03 -0.54 -26.85
CA ALA A 2 -7.22 -0.69 -25.41
C ALA A 2 -5.95 -0.24 -24.67
N ILE A 3 -6.14 0.46 -23.55
CA ILE A 3 -5.03 0.96 -22.71
C ILE A 3 -4.83 -0.01 -21.54
N VAL A 4 -3.59 -0.29 -21.20
CA VAL A 4 -3.19 -0.96 -19.97
C VAL A 4 -2.27 -0.06 -19.19
N VAL A 5 -2.48 0.02 -17.86
CA VAL A 5 -1.55 0.70 -16.96
C VAL A 5 -0.73 -0.36 -16.23
N GLN A 6 0.60 -0.29 -16.34
CA GLN A 6 1.53 -1.22 -15.71
C GLN A 6 2.34 -0.50 -14.65
N LYS A 7 2.27 -0.95 -13.40
CA LYS A 7 3.09 -0.39 -12.32
C LYS A 7 4.21 -1.34 -11.94
N TYR A 8 5.41 -0.82 -11.80
CA TYR A 8 6.58 -1.57 -11.36
C TYR A 8 7.12 -1.06 -10.02
N GLY A 9 7.16 -1.95 -9.02
CA GLY A 9 7.67 -1.64 -7.69
C GLY A 9 9.20 -1.45 -7.66
N GLY A 10 9.72 -0.90 -6.57
CA GLY A 10 11.15 -0.61 -6.44
C GLY A 10 12.05 -1.83 -6.60
N SER A 11 11.63 -3.00 -6.14
CA SER A 11 12.33 -4.28 -6.35
C SER A 11 12.41 -4.69 -7.83
N SER A 12 11.39 -4.32 -8.61
CA SER A 12 11.28 -4.61 -10.05
C SER A 12 12.18 -3.73 -10.92
N VAL A 13 12.60 -2.59 -10.43
CA VAL A 13 13.43 -1.58 -11.12
C VAL A 13 14.70 -1.24 -10.32
N ALA A 14 15.17 -2.15 -9.47
CA ALA A 14 16.22 -1.88 -8.49
C ALA A 14 17.59 -1.55 -9.10
N ASP A 15 17.84 -2.01 -10.31
CA ASP A 15 19.13 -1.87 -11.02
C ASP A 15 18.90 -1.76 -12.54
N PRO A 16 19.92 -1.37 -13.33
CA PRO A 16 19.79 -1.22 -14.78
C PRO A 16 19.37 -2.50 -15.51
N GLU A 17 19.78 -3.68 -15.03
CA GLU A 17 19.43 -4.97 -15.65
C GLU A 17 17.93 -5.24 -15.52
N LYS A 18 17.37 -4.98 -14.35
CA LYS A 18 15.91 -5.08 -14.11
C LYS A 18 15.12 -4.06 -14.93
N ILE A 19 15.63 -2.83 -15.06
CA ILE A 19 15.01 -1.82 -15.93
C ILE A 19 14.99 -2.31 -17.39
N GLN A 20 16.03 -2.96 -17.88
CA GLN A 20 16.05 -3.57 -19.22
C GLN A 20 15.05 -4.73 -19.34
N GLN A 21 14.84 -5.54 -18.28
CA GLN A 21 13.83 -6.60 -18.29
C GLN A 21 12.43 -6.01 -18.37
N VAL A 22 12.15 -4.96 -17.57
CA VAL A 22 10.90 -4.21 -17.62
C VAL A 22 10.67 -3.61 -19.02
N ALA A 23 11.70 -2.97 -19.59
CA ALA A 23 11.60 -2.40 -20.94
C ALA A 23 11.22 -3.45 -21.98
N ARG A 24 11.82 -4.64 -21.96
CA ARG A 24 11.46 -5.76 -22.86
C ARG A 24 10.02 -6.22 -22.65
N HIS A 25 9.55 -6.29 -21.40
CA HIS A 25 8.16 -6.66 -21.10
C HIS A 25 7.17 -5.61 -21.61
N VAL A 26 7.43 -4.33 -21.38
CA VAL A 26 6.62 -3.22 -21.90
C VAL A 26 6.58 -3.23 -23.43
N ALA A 27 7.73 -3.45 -24.09
CA ALA A 27 7.82 -3.57 -25.54
C ALA A 27 6.98 -4.75 -26.07
N ALA A 28 7.01 -5.90 -25.40
CA ALA A 28 6.20 -7.06 -25.75
C ALA A 28 4.68 -6.79 -25.57
N THR A 29 4.29 -6.10 -24.49
CA THR A 29 2.90 -5.68 -24.27
C THR A 29 2.44 -4.70 -25.34
N ARG A 30 3.26 -3.70 -25.69
CA ARG A 30 2.97 -2.77 -26.80
C ARG A 30 2.82 -3.51 -28.14
N GLY A 31 3.69 -4.49 -28.39
CA GLY A 31 3.68 -5.34 -29.58
C GLY A 31 2.43 -6.23 -29.70
N SER A 32 1.68 -6.46 -28.63
CA SER A 32 0.38 -7.16 -28.67
C SER A 32 -0.79 -6.26 -29.09
N GLY A 33 -0.55 -4.99 -29.42
CA GLY A 33 -1.58 -4.07 -29.91
C GLY A 33 -2.25 -3.22 -28.82
N LEU A 34 -1.69 -3.23 -27.58
CA LEU A 34 -2.17 -2.40 -26.48
C LEU A 34 -1.42 -1.06 -26.44
N GLU A 35 -2.09 0.00 -26.01
CA GLU A 35 -1.45 1.24 -25.56
C GLU A 35 -0.99 1.06 -24.11
N VAL A 36 0.24 1.47 -23.81
CA VAL A 36 0.86 1.18 -22.51
C VAL A 36 1.22 2.48 -21.79
N VAL A 37 0.70 2.62 -20.57
CA VAL A 37 1.14 3.62 -19.61
C VAL A 37 1.87 2.90 -18.48
N VAL A 38 3.07 3.33 -18.18
CA VAL A 38 3.91 2.71 -17.14
C VAL A 38 4.02 3.64 -15.95
N VAL A 39 3.81 3.13 -14.74
CA VAL A 39 4.08 3.84 -13.50
C VAL A 39 5.27 3.18 -12.80
N VAL A 40 6.27 3.95 -12.45
CA VAL A 40 7.48 3.43 -11.80
C VAL A 40 7.65 3.96 -10.38
N SER A 41 8.17 3.11 -9.50
CA SER A 41 8.69 3.49 -8.18
C SER A 41 10.18 3.88 -8.28
N ALA A 42 10.72 4.45 -7.20
CA ALA A 42 12.16 4.65 -7.06
C ALA A 42 12.91 3.31 -7.08
N MET A 43 14.16 3.31 -7.50
CA MET A 43 15.02 2.12 -7.60
C MET A 43 15.37 1.56 -6.21
N GLY A 44 15.02 0.31 -5.95
CA GLY A 44 15.40 -0.43 -4.74
C GLY A 44 15.12 0.34 -3.45
N LYS A 45 16.17 0.71 -2.72
CA LYS A 45 16.11 1.45 -1.44
C LYS A 45 16.36 2.96 -1.56
N THR A 46 16.23 3.53 -2.75
CA THR A 46 16.56 4.95 -2.99
C THR A 46 15.78 5.89 -2.06
N THR A 47 14.48 5.71 -1.91
CA THR A 47 13.65 6.54 -1.02
C THR A 47 14.11 6.46 0.44
N GLU A 48 14.44 5.26 0.93
CA GLU A 48 14.96 5.05 2.29
C GLU A 48 16.30 5.77 2.49
N ASN A 49 17.20 5.69 1.48
CA ASN A 49 18.50 6.35 1.52
C ASN A 49 18.36 7.88 1.53
N LEU A 50 17.46 8.44 0.72
CA LEU A 50 17.18 9.88 0.68
C LEU A 50 16.61 10.36 2.02
N LEU A 51 15.69 9.63 2.62
CA LEU A 51 15.17 9.94 3.96
C LEU A 51 16.26 9.85 5.03
N SER A 52 17.15 8.86 4.95
CA SER A 52 18.28 8.74 5.88
C SER A 52 19.24 9.93 5.77
N MET A 53 19.55 10.40 4.54
CA MET A 53 20.36 11.60 4.33
C MET A 53 19.70 12.86 4.92
N ALA A 54 18.41 13.04 4.74
CA ALA A 54 17.68 14.16 5.32
C ALA A 54 17.79 14.19 6.84
N ARG A 55 17.65 13.03 7.49
CA ARG A 55 17.73 12.90 8.95
C ARG A 55 19.12 13.13 9.53
N THR A 56 20.19 12.90 8.75
CA THR A 56 21.54 13.28 9.18
C THR A 56 21.75 14.79 9.26
N LEU A 57 20.97 15.56 8.49
CA LEU A 57 21.06 17.02 8.46
C LEU A 57 20.11 17.68 9.46
N ALA A 58 18.95 17.10 9.69
CA ALA A 58 17.95 17.62 10.60
C ALA A 58 17.21 16.45 11.28
N SER A 59 17.02 16.50 12.59
CA SER A 59 16.24 15.50 13.33
C SER A 59 14.78 15.46 12.86
N GLU A 60 14.22 16.62 12.52
CA GLU A 60 12.88 16.80 11.98
C GLU A 60 12.92 17.60 10.68
N PRO A 61 13.20 16.97 9.54
CA PRO A 61 13.25 17.66 8.27
C PRO A 61 11.87 18.22 7.89
N PRO A 62 11.78 19.45 7.35
CA PRO A 62 10.51 20.00 6.89
C PRO A 62 9.86 19.09 5.84
N ARG A 63 8.58 18.74 6.02
CA ARG A 63 7.86 17.79 5.14
C ARG A 63 7.84 18.25 3.68
N ARG A 64 7.73 19.56 3.42
CA ARG A 64 7.82 20.12 2.06
C ARG A 64 9.16 19.79 1.39
N GLU A 65 10.26 19.92 2.12
CA GLU A 65 11.59 19.63 1.57
C GLU A 65 11.83 18.12 1.43
N LEU A 66 11.21 17.31 2.30
CA LEU A 66 11.19 15.86 2.12
C LEU A 66 10.50 15.48 0.81
N ASP A 67 9.35 16.08 0.47
CA ASP A 67 8.67 15.83 -0.81
C ASP A 67 9.56 16.18 -2.00
N MET A 68 10.23 17.35 -1.95
CA MET A 68 11.18 17.76 -2.99
C MET A 68 12.30 16.73 -3.15
N LEU A 69 12.85 16.23 -2.04
CA LEU A 69 13.96 15.28 -2.04
C LEU A 69 13.53 13.89 -2.54
N VAL A 70 12.51 13.30 -1.90
CA VAL A 70 12.15 11.89 -2.19
C VAL A 70 11.51 11.73 -3.56
N SER A 71 10.81 12.74 -4.08
CA SER A 71 10.24 12.70 -5.44
C SER A 71 11.28 12.57 -6.56
N THR A 72 12.57 12.79 -6.27
CA THR A 72 13.66 12.62 -7.24
C THR A 72 13.91 11.16 -7.60
N GLY A 73 13.62 10.22 -6.70
CA GLY A 73 13.87 8.80 -6.91
C GLY A 73 13.14 8.23 -8.13
N GLU A 74 11.85 8.48 -8.23
CA GLU A 74 11.04 8.04 -9.37
C GLU A 74 11.41 8.75 -10.68
N ARG A 75 11.92 9.99 -10.61
CA ARG A 75 12.38 10.74 -11.78
C ARG A 75 13.60 10.09 -12.42
N VAL A 76 14.51 9.53 -11.60
CA VAL A 76 15.63 8.74 -12.11
C VAL A 76 15.11 7.50 -12.84
N THR A 77 14.23 6.74 -12.21
CA THR A 77 13.69 5.49 -12.78
C THR A 77 12.94 5.73 -14.09
N MET A 78 12.04 6.74 -14.15
CA MET A 78 11.26 7.03 -15.35
C MET A 78 12.13 7.38 -16.55
N ALA A 79 13.21 8.15 -16.31
CA ALA A 79 14.13 8.57 -17.36
C ALA A 79 14.94 7.38 -17.88
N LEU A 80 15.49 6.53 -16.99
CA LEU A 80 16.23 5.33 -17.34
C LEU A 80 15.37 4.33 -18.13
N LEU A 81 14.11 4.12 -17.73
CA LEU A 81 13.20 3.23 -18.43
C LEU A 81 12.84 3.79 -19.82
N SER A 82 12.65 5.11 -19.95
CA SER A 82 12.43 5.76 -21.25
C SER A 82 13.62 5.54 -22.20
N MET A 83 14.85 5.73 -21.71
CA MET A 83 16.07 5.46 -22.48
C MET A 83 16.17 3.97 -22.89
N ALA A 84 15.84 3.05 -21.97
CA ALA A 84 15.87 1.62 -22.24
C ALA A 84 14.84 1.22 -23.34
N LEU A 85 13.63 1.77 -23.31
CA LEU A 85 12.61 1.56 -24.36
C LEU A 85 13.07 2.13 -25.71
N THR A 86 13.64 3.34 -25.72
CA THR A 86 14.16 3.97 -26.92
C THR A 86 15.28 3.11 -27.54
N SER A 87 16.14 2.51 -26.73
CA SER A 87 17.20 1.60 -27.22
C SER A 87 16.65 0.31 -27.86
N LEU A 88 15.42 -0.06 -27.55
CA LEU A 88 14.67 -1.17 -28.18
C LEU A 88 13.85 -0.74 -29.41
N GLY A 89 13.97 0.53 -29.83
CA GLY A 89 13.22 1.08 -30.97
C GLY A 89 11.77 1.43 -30.63
N ILE A 90 11.41 1.52 -29.34
CA ILE A 90 10.09 1.93 -28.86
C ILE A 90 10.11 3.41 -28.53
N ASP A 91 9.27 4.19 -29.23
CA ASP A 91 9.11 5.62 -28.92
C ASP A 91 8.42 5.79 -27.55
N ALA A 92 9.09 6.45 -26.60
CA ALA A 92 8.67 6.57 -25.23
C ALA A 92 8.93 7.96 -24.68
N VAL A 93 8.09 8.41 -23.75
CA VAL A 93 8.21 9.69 -23.07
C VAL A 93 7.96 9.53 -21.58
N SER A 94 8.72 10.24 -20.76
CA SER A 94 8.58 10.20 -19.30
C SER A 94 8.00 11.49 -18.75
N PHE A 95 7.10 11.38 -17.76
CA PHE A 95 6.44 12.48 -17.06
C PHE A 95 6.57 12.36 -15.55
N THR A 96 6.78 13.50 -14.88
CA THR A 96 6.57 13.62 -13.44
C THR A 96 5.08 13.51 -13.11
N GLY A 97 4.73 13.32 -11.83
CA GLY A 97 3.33 13.33 -11.40
C GLY A 97 2.59 14.62 -11.80
N SER A 98 3.23 15.78 -11.64
CA SER A 98 2.67 17.06 -12.06
C SER A 98 2.47 17.17 -13.58
N GLN A 99 3.41 16.67 -14.38
CA GLN A 99 3.32 16.66 -15.84
C GLN A 99 2.24 15.70 -16.35
N SER A 100 1.96 14.62 -15.61
CA SER A 100 0.89 13.67 -15.91
C SER A 100 -0.49 14.10 -15.42
N GLY A 101 -0.57 15.29 -14.76
CA GLY A 101 -1.82 15.88 -14.30
C GLY A 101 -2.35 15.33 -12.99
N ILE A 102 -1.52 14.75 -12.15
CA ILE A 102 -1.91 14.27 -10.81
C ILE A 102 -1.98 15.47 -9.86
N ILE A 103 -3.18 15.84 -9.45
CA ILE A 103 -3.46 16.94 -8.52
C ILE A 103 -3.78 16.35 -7.15
N THR A 104 -3.14 16.91 -6.11
CA THR A 104 -3.28 16.48 -4.72
C THR A 104 -3.83 17.60 -3.83
N ASN A 105 -4.18 17.24 -2.58
CA ASN A 105 -4.33 18.21 -1.51
C ASN A 105 -2.93 18.76 -1.09
N GLU A 106 -2.92 19.70 -0.14
CA GLU A 106 -1.72 20.44 0.33
C GLU A 106 -0.95 19.69 1.45
N ARG A 107 -1.31 18.45 1.76
CA ARG A 107 -0.64 17.65 2.80
C ARG A 107 0.69 17.13 2.26
N HIS A 108 1.79 17.64 2.80
CA HIS A 108 3.12 17.14 2.47
C HIS A 108 3.38 15.77 3.11
N PHE A 109 4.10 14.89 2.39
CA PHE A 109 4.56 13.57 2.80
C PHE A 109 3.48 12.47 2.90
N ASP A 110 2.21 12.87 2.88
CA ASP A 110 1.05 11.96 2.90
C ASP A 110 -0.15 12.60 2.19
N ALA A 111 0.10 13.15 1.00
CA ALA A 111 -0.93 13.77 0.19
C ALA A 111 -1.94 12.75 -0.37
N GLU A 112 -3.12 13.25 -0.68
CA GLU A 112 -4.18 12.49 -1.34
C GLU A 112 -4.45 13.04 -2.73
N ILE A 113 -4.64 12.15 -3.70
CA ILE A 113 -5.04 12.56 -5.05
C ILE A 113 -6.48 13.06 -4.99
N VAL A 114 -6.70 14.29 -5.42
CA VAL A 114 -8.04 14.90 -5.47
C VAL A 114 -8.58 14.95 -6.90
N GLU A 115 -7.69 14.94 -7.91
CA GLU A 115 -8.08 15.00 -9.31
C GLU A 115 -6.94 14.47 -10.20
N VAL A 116 -7.29 13.87 -11.35
CA VAL A 116 -6.33 13.49 -12.38
C VAL A 116 -6.76 14.12 -13.71
N ARG A 117 -5.84 14.87 -14.35
CA ARG A 117 -6.02 15.53 -15.66
C ARG A 117 -5.07 14.90 -16.68
N PRO A 118 -5.43 13.78 -17.32
CA PRO A 118 -4.50 12.98 -18.11
C PRO A 118 -4.32 13.48 -19.55
N GLN A 119 -4.69 14.72 -19.88
CA GLN A 119 -4.69 15.21 -21.26
C GLN A 119 -3.34 15.02 -21.94
N ARG A 120 -2.26 15.29 -21.25
CA ARG A 120 -0.91 15.17 -21.78
C ARG A 120 -0.52 13.70 -22.05
N ILE A 121 -1.06 12.76 -21.27
CA ILE A 121 -0.89 11.34 -21.51
C ILE A 121 -1.65 10.94 -22.78
N TRP A 122 -2.91 11.37 -22.93
CA TRP A 122 -3.70 11.13 -24.15
C TRP A 122 -2.99 11.64 -25.40
N ASP A 123 -2.40 12.83 -25.36
CA ASP A 123 -1.71 13.44 -26.50
C ASP A 123 -0.52 12.59 -26.96
N GLU A 124 0.21 11.97 -26.02
CA GLU A 124 1.37 11.14 -26.36
C GLU A 124 0.97 9.71 -26.78
N LEU A 125 -0.08 9.13 -26.18
CA LEU A 125 -0.66 7.86 -26.63
C LEU A 125 -1.17 7.99 -28.07
N ALA A 126 -1.84 9.10 -28.41
CA ALA A 126 -2.30 9.38 -29.78
C ALA A 126 -1.15 9.47 -30.80
N ARG A 127 0.07 9.78 -30.36
CA ARG A 127 1.30 9.75 -31.17
C ARG A 127 1.94 8.36 -31.25
N GLY A 128 1.32 7.36 -30.62
CA GLY A 128 1.83 6.00 -30.57
C GLY A 128 2.96 5.75 -29.56
N ARG A 129 3.19 6.66 -28.63
CA ARG A 129 4.25 6.59 -27.61
C ARG A 129 3.84 5.76 -26.41
N VAL A 130 4.81 5.08 -25.80
CA VAL A 130 4.70 4.57 -24.43
C VAL A 130 4.92 5.74 -23.46
N VAL A 131 4.00 5.91 -22.51
CA VAL A 131 4.10 6.98 -21.50
C VAL A 131 4.58 6.39 -20.18
N ILE A 132 5.67 6.93 -19.63
CA ILE A 132 6.20 6.52 -18.33
C ILE A 132 5.95 7.63 -17.32
N VAL A 133 5.31 7.31 -16.20
CA VAL A 133 4.95 8.27 -15.15
C VAL A 133 5.74 7.94 -13.89
N ALA A 134 6.38 8.97 -13.31
CA ALA A 134 6.91 8.88 -11.96
C ALA A 134 5.75 8.72 -10.99
N GLY A 135 5.65 7.54 -10.35
CA GLY A 135 4.67 7.28 -9.31
C GLY A 135 4.95 8.07 -8.03
N TYR A 136 4.12 7.84 -6.99
CA TYR A 136 4.34 8.36 -5.65
C TYR A 136 4.20 9.88 -5.48
N GLN A 137 4.11 10.66 -6.53
CA GLN A 137 4.16 12.12 -6.51
C GLN A 137 3.05 12.77 -7.32
N GLY A 138 2.65 13.97 -6.89
CA GLY A 138 1.72 14.84 -7.59
C GLY A 138 2.09 16.32 -7.39
N MET A 139 1.13 17.18 -7.62
CA MET A 139 1.23 18.60 -7.42
C MET A 139 -0.04 19.11 -6.74
N SER A 140 0.11 19.90 -5.67
CA SER A 140 -1.01 20.58 -5.02
C SER A 140 -1.58 21.68 -5.92
N ARG A 141 -2.76 22.20 -5.55
CA ARG A 141 -3.35 23.36 -6.25
C ARG A 141 -2.48 24.62 -6.13
N GLU A 142 -1.66 24.70 -5.09
CA GLU A 142 -0.68 25.78 -4.88
C GLU A 142 0.62 25.56 -5.68
N ARG A 143 0.66 24.54 -6.55
CA ARG A 143 1.80 24.17 -7.40
C ARG A 143 3.01 23.63 -6.64
N GLU A 144 2.82 23.19 -5.41
CA GLU A 144 3.84 22.50 -4.63
C GLU A 144 3.92 21.01 -5.01
N ILE A 145 5.14 20.47 -5.06
CA ILE A 145 5.34 19.03 -5.22
C ILE A 145 4.92 18.36 -3.92
N THR A 146 4.15 17.30 -4.04
CA THR A 146 3.65 16.50 -2.92
C THR A 146 3.91 15.04 -3.15
N THR A 147 4.08 14.25 -2.08
CA THR A 147 4.19 12.79 -2.15
C THR A 147 3.04 12.10 -1.43
N LEU A 148 2.64 10.93 -1.96
CA LEU A 148 1.40 10.23 -1.58
C LEU A 148 1.57 9.28 -0.40
N GLY A 149 2.70 9.29 0.27
CA GLY A 149 3.00 8.34 1.33
C GLY A 149 3.25 6.92 0.82
N ARG A 150 3.30 5.94 1.72
CA ARG A 150 3.61 4.54 1.37
C ARG A 150 2.59 3.97 0.38
N GLY A 151 3.08 3.20 -0.60
CA GLY A 151 2.24 2.63 -1.66
C GLY A 151 1.68 3.66 -2.64
N GLY A 152 2.16 4.91 -2.61
CA GLY A 152 1.68 5.98 -3.48
C GLY A 152 1.83 5.69 -4.97
N SER A 153 2.81 4.86 -5.39
CA SER A 153 2.93 4.43 -6.80
C SER A 153 1.77 3.51 -7.22
N ASP A 154 1.25 2.66 -6.32
CA ASP A 154 0.06 1.85 -6.59
C ASP A 154 -1.16 2.76 -6.76
N THR A 155 -1.33 3.72 -5.84
CA THR A 155 -2.40 4.73 -5.91
C THR A 155 -2.31 5.55 -7.21
N THR A 156 -1.10 5.96 -7.63
CA THR A 156 -0.86 6.63 -8.91
C THR A 156 -1.33 5.78 -10.09
N ALA A 157 -0.98 4.49 -10.12
CA ALA A 157 -1.33 3.59 -11.22
C ALA A 157 -2.84 3.37 -11.31
N VAL A 158 -3.50 3.12 -10.20
CA VAL A 158 -4.95 2.91 -10.17
C VAL A 158 -5.70 4.19 -10.55
N ALA A 159 -5.28 5.35 -10.04
CA ALA A 159 -5.90 6.64 -10.37
C ALA A 159 -5.75 6.98 -11.86
N LEU A 160 -4.59 6.69 -12.46
CA LEU A 160 -4.37 6.84 -13.90
C LEU A 160 -5.21 5.84 -14.70
N THR A 161 -5.35 4.59 -14.25
CA THR A 161 -6.21 3.58 -14.88
C THR A 161 -7.65 4.08 -14.97
N ALA A 162 -8.18 4.60 -13.86
CA ALA A 162 -9.51 5.18 -13.81
C ALA A 162 -9.67 6.39 -14.74
N ALA A 163 -8.74 7.36 -14.67
CA ALA A 163 -8.82 8.60 -15.42
C ALA A 163 -8.66 8.39 -16.95
N LEU A 164 -7.91 7.36 -17.34
CA LEU A 164 -7.71 7.00 -18.75
C LEU A 164 -8.79 6.07 -19.30
N GLY A 165 -9.68 5.52 -18.45
CA GLY A 165 -10.60 4.46 -18.85
C GLY A 165 -9.86 3.22 -19.37
N ALA A 166 -8.70 2.93 -18.78
CA ALA A 166 -7.89 1.80 -19.18
C ALA A 166 -8.56 0.47 -18.80
N GLU A 167 -8.29 -0.58 -19.58
CA GLU A 167 -8.92 -1.89 -19.41
C GLU A 167 -8.63 -2.51 -18.04
N ARG A 168 -7.39 -2.36 -17.56
CA ARG A 168 -6.94 -2.91 -16.27
C ARG A 168 -5.69 -2.21 -15.77
N CYS A 169 -5.44 -2.37 -14.46
CA CYS A 169 -4.20 -1.99 -13.79
C CYS A 169 -3.39 -3.25 -13.45
N GLU A 170 -2.18 -3.38 -13.97
CA GLU A 170 -1.26 -4.47 -13.65
C GLU A 170 -0.20 -3.98 -12.65
N ILE A 171 -0.16 -4.54 -11.45
CA ILE A 171 0.82 -4.20 -10.40
C ILE A 171 1.84 -5.32 -10.29
N TYR A 172 3.07 -5.01 -10.68
CA TYR A 172 4.21 -5.91 -10.65
C TYR A 172 5.07 -5.66 -9.41
N SER A 173 5.31 -6.74 -8.65
CA SER A 173 6.12 -6.73 -7.44
C SER A 173 7.01 -7.98 -7.35
N ASP A 174 7.54 -8.29 -6.19
CA ASP A 174 8.29 -9.51 -5.87
C ASP A 174 7.41 -10.71 -5.50
N VAL A 175 6.08 -10.51 -5.38
CA VAL A 175 5.10 -11.56 -5.06
C VAL A 175 4.19 -11.86 -6.26
N ASP A 176 3.76 -13.13 -6.37
CA ASP A 176 2.96 -13.66 -7.49
C ASP A 176 1.45 -13.60 -7.24
N GLY A 177 1.02 -12.79 -6.29
CA GLY A 177 -0.39 -12.60 -5.96
C GLY A 177 -0.62 -12.46 -4.46
N ILE A 178 -1.87 -12.66 -4.05
CA ILE A 178 -2.35 -12.57 -2.67
C ILE A 178 -2.63 -13.98 -2.16
N TYR A 179 -2.34 -14.20 -0.89
CA TYR A 179 -2.45 -15.49 -0.23
C TYR A 179 -3.34 -15.42 1.02
N SER A 180 -3.82 -16.57 1.48
CA SER A 180 -4.61 -16.70 2.71
C SER A 180 -3.83 -16.37 3.99
N ALA A 181 -2.51 -16.32 3.94
CA ALA A 181 -1.58 -15.82 4.96
C ALA A 181 -0.26 -15.45 4.29
N ASP A 182 0.73 -14.92 5.02
CA ASP A 182 2.07 -14.70 4.48
C ASP A 182 2.77 -16.04 4.23
N PRO A 183 3.12 -16.41 2.98
CA PRO A 183 3.78 -17.71 2.70
C PRO A 183 5.15 -17.87 3.36
N ARG A 184 5.73 -16.80 3.90
CA ARG A 184 7.00 -16.87 4.64
C ARG A 184 6.81 -17.32 6.08
N SER A 185 5.63 -17.10 6.66
CA SER A 185 5.27 -17.53 8.01
C SER A 185 4.43 -18.81 8.00
N ILE A 186 3.54 -18.97 7.00
CA ILE A 186 2.62 -20.10 6.85
C ILE A 186 2.91 -20.83 5.54
N ALA A 187 3.56 -21.99 5.63
CA ALA A 187 4.04 -22.73 4.45
C ALA A 187 2.91 -23.28 3.54
N ASP A 188 1.74 -23.54 4.09
CA ASP A 188 0.54 -24.01 3.38
C ASP A 188 -0.45 -22.88 3.04
N ALA A 189 0.00 -21.62 3.11
CA ALA A 189 -0.78 -20.47 2.67
C ALA A 189 -1.23 -20.65 1.22
N ARG A 190 -2.54 -20.50 0.99
CA ARG A 190 -3.17 -20.75 -0.31
C ARG A 190 -3.24 -19.47 -1.15
N HIS A 191 -2.87 -19.58 -2.40
CA HIS A 191 -3.03 -18.49 -3.37
C HIS A 191 -4.52 -18.18 -3.59
N LEU A 192 -4.88 -16.91 -3.62
CA LEU A 192 -6.21 -16.39 -3.89
C LEU A 192 -6.27 -15.85 -5.33
N PRO A 193 -6.83 -16.57 -6.30
CA PRO A 193 -6.87 -16.14 -7.70
C PRO A 193 -7.72 -14.88 -7.92
N THR A 194 -8.75 -14.72 -7.10
CA THR A 194 -9.63 -13.54 -7.11
C THR A 194 -9.95 -13.12 -5.68
N ILE A 195 -10.07 -11.82 -5.45
CA ILE A 195 -10.47 -11.23 -4.18
C ILE A 195 -11.31 -9.99 -4.44
N ASP A 196 -12.34 -9.74 -3.62
CA ASP A 196 -13.13 -8.53 -3.71
C ASP A 196 -12.41 -7.32 -3.10
N TYR A 197 -12.86 -6.11 -3.50
CA TYR A 197 -12.25 -4.87 -3.03
C TYR A 197 -12.34 -4.69 -1.52
N GLU A 198 -13.46 -5.08 -0.90
CA GLU A 198 -13.71 -4.93 0.52
C GLU A 198 -12.73 -5.77 1.34
N THR A 199 -12.61 -7.05 0.98
CA THR A 199 -11.69 -7.98 1.64
C THR A 199 -10.23 -7.54 1.42
N MET A 200 -9.88 -7.14 0.19
CA MET A 200 -8.53 -6.65 -0.11
C MET A 200 -8.18 -5.36 0.64
N GLN A 201 -9.14 -4.43 0.76
CA GLN A 201 -8.95 -3.19 1.51
C GLN A 201 -8.73 -3.49 2.98
N GLU A 202 -9.57 -4.35 3.59
CA GLU A 202 -9.44 -4.76 4.99
C GLU A 202 -8.10 -5.47 5.25
N MET A 203 -7.63 -6.33 4.32
CA MET A 203 -6.31 -6.94 4.39
C MET A 203 -5.20 -5.89 4.39
N ALA A 204 -5.26 -4.93 3.48
CA ALA A 204 -4.25 -3.87 3.36
C ALA A 204 -4.22 -2.96 4.60
N GLU A 205 -5.39 -2.59 5.14
CA GLU A 205 -5.52 -1.82 6.39
C GLU A 205 -5.08 -2.64 7.61
N SER A 206 -5.22 -3.96 7.56
CA SER A 206 -4.75 -4.89 8.58
C SER A 206 -3.25 -5.21 8.50
N GLY A 207 -2.52 -4.67 7.52
CA GLY A 207 -1.06 -4.78 7.42
C GLY A 207 -0.55 -5.68 6.29
N ALA A 208 -1.41 -6.22 5.43
CA ALA A 208 -0.96 -6.92 4.23
C ALA A 208 -0.19 -5.97 3.30
N LYS A 209 0.97 -6.43 2.78
CA LYS A 209 1.94 -5.56 2.08
C LYS A 209 1.86 -5.64 0.56
N VAL A 210 0.93 -6.40 0.00
CA VAL A 210 0.86 -6.66 -1.45
C VAL A 210 0.31 -5.47 -2.20
N LEU A 211 -0.77 -4.86 -1.70
CA LEU A 211 -1.40 -3.67 -2.28
C LEU A 211 -1.62 -2.60 -1.20
N ASN A 212 -1.63 -1.35 -1.63
CA ASN A 212 -1.94 -0.22 -0.74
C ASN A 212 -3.45 -0.03 -0.58
N ALA A 213 -3.94 0.20 0.65
CA ALA A 213 -5.37 0.37 0.94
C ALA A 213 -6.01 1.53 0.15
N ARG A 214 -5.31 2.66 -0.01
CA ARG A 214 -5.79 3.81 -0.80
C ARG A 214 -5.91 3.46 -2.30
N ALA A 215 -4.99 2.63 -2.82
CA ALA A 215 -5.09 2.15 -4.20
C ALA A 215 -6.32 1.25 -4.39
N VAL A 216 -6.61 0.39 -3.42
CA VAL A 216 -7.79 -0.48 -3.44
C VAL A 216 -9.08 0.34 -3.30
N ASP A 217 -9.12 1.36 -2.45
CA ASP A 217 -10.26 2.28 -2.32
C ASP A 217 -10.53 3.03 -3.65
N TRP A 218 -9.48 3.53 -4.32
CA TRP A 218 -9.60 4.10 -5.65
C TRP A 218 -10.14 3.09 -6.68
N ALA A 219 -9.61 1.86 -6.66
CA ALA A 219 -10.06 0.80 -7.56
C ALA A 219 -11.55 0.47 -7.36
N LYS A 220 -11.99 0.37 -6.10
CA LYS A 220 -13.38 0.14 -5.73
C LYS A 220 -14.31 1.24 -6.24
N ARG A 221 -13.97 2.51 -5.98
CA ARG A 221 -14.79 3.67 -6.38
C ARG A 221 -14.94 3.80 -7.90
N HIS A 222 -13.93 3.39 -8.65
CA HIS A 222 -13.88 3.56 -10.10
C HIS A 222 -13.98 2.24 -10.88
N HIS A 223 -14.28 1.13 -10.20
CA HIS A 223 -14.41 -0.22 -10.77
C HIS A 223 -13.19 -0.67 -11.58
N VAL A 224 -11.99 -0.29 -11.14
CA VAL A 224 -10.73 -0.66 -11.76
C VAL A 224 -10.33 -2.08 -11.35
N VAL A 225 -10.19 -3.00 -12.31
CA VAL A 225 -9.65 -4.33 -12.03
C VAL A 225 -8.13 -4.23 -11.85
N ILE A 226 -7.63 -4.70 -10.68
CA ILE A 226 -6.20 -4.77 -10.41
C ILE A 226 -5.73 -6.20 -10.61
N HIS A 227 -4.64 -6.38 -11.36
CA HIS A 227 -3.92 -7.64 -11.51
C HIS A 227 -2.60 -7.56 -10.72
N ALA A 228 -2.51 -8.26 -9.59
CA ALA A 228 -1.28 -8.38 -8.81
C ALA A 228 -0.43 -9.52 -9.38
N ARG A 229 0.78 -9.20 -9.85
CA ARG A 229 1.67 -10.09 -10.61
C ARG A 229 3.10 -10.02 -10.14
N LYS A 230 3.86 -11.08 -10.40
CA LYS A 230 5.29 -11.12 -10.11
C LYS A 230 6.13 -10.67 -11.31
N THR A 231 7.12 -9.82 -11.03
CA THR A 231 8.03 -9.30 -12.05
C THR A 231 8.88 -10.39 -12.72
N SER A 232 9.29 -11.44 -11.96
CA SER A 232 10.10 -12.54 -12.51
C SER A 232 9.37 -13.38 -13.55
N ASP A 233 8.05 -13.30 -13.64
CA ASP A 233 7.22 -14.16 -14.48
C ASP A 233 7.03 -13.61 -15.89
N PHE A 234 7.73 -12.55 -16.27
CA PHE A 234 7.70 -11.97 -17.62
C PHE A 234 7.97 -12.97 -18.76
N ALA A 235 8.82 -13.96 -18.50
CA ALA A 235 9.15 -15.01 -19.49
C ALA A 235 8.02 -16.03 -19.69
N GLN A 236 7.10 -16.14 -18.74
CA GLN A 236 6.00 -17.11 -18.75
C GLN A 236 4.72 -16.43 -19.28
N ARG A 237 4.69 -16.14 -20.60
CA ARG A 237 3.52 -15.53 -21.26
C ARG A 237 2.23 -16.29 -20.90
N GLY A 238 1.42 -15.72 -19.99
CA GLY A 238 0.08 -16.23 -19.64
C GLY A 238 0.04 -17.42 -18.66
N ALA A 239 1.18 -17.91 -18.15
CA ALA A 239 1.26 -19.03 -17.21
C ALA A 239 1.66 -18.64 -15.77
N GLY A 240 2.00 -17.37 -15.52
CA GLY A 240 2.31 -16.85 -14.19
C GLY A 240 1.06 -16.78 -13.32
N ARG A 241 1.23 -17.00 -11.99
CA ARG A 241 0.16 -16.76 -11.03
C ARG A 241 -0.15 -15.26 -10.97
N GLU A 242 -1.42 -14.94 -10.78
CA GLU A 242 -1.89 -13.59 -10.49
C GLU A 242 -3.07 -13.63 -9.54
N THR A 243 -3.27 -12.55 -8.80
CA THR A 243 -4.54 -12.31 -8.14
C THR A 243 -5.25 -11.14 -8.81
N ARG A 244 -6.54 -11.32 -9.13
CA ARG A 244 -7.39 -10.22 -9.59
C ARG A 244 -8.18 -9.66 -8.43
N VAL A 245 -8.10 -8.33 -8.26
CA VAL A 245 -8.94 -7.58 -7.33
C VAL A 245 -10.07 -6.94 -8.12
N GLU A 246 -11.28 -7.37 -7.87
CA GLU A 246 -12.48 -7.00 -8.64
C GLU A 246 -13.74 -7.01 -7.74
N ALA A 247 -14.89 -6.63 -8.27
CA ALA A 247 -16.14 -6.54 -7.46
C ALA A 247 -16.74 -7.91 -7.06
N ARG A 248 -16.11 -9.02 -7.41
CA ARG A 248 -16.61 -10.36 -7.10
C ARG A 248 -16.26 -10.76 -5.68
N ALA A 249 -17.23 -11.25 -4.91
CA ALA A 249 -17.02 -11.70 -3.54
C ALA A 249 -16.03 -12.86 -3.45
N SER A 250 -15.12 -12.80 -2.47
CA SER A 250 -14.26 -13.91 -2.07
C SER A 250 -14.97 -14.72 -0.97
N GLU A 251 -14.92 -16.05 -1.09
CA GLU A 251 -15.47 -16.97 -0.08
C GLU A 251 -14.42 -17.40 0.95
N ARG A 252 -13.17 -16.96 0.81
CA ARG A 252 -12.06 -17.44 1.63
C ARG A 252 -11.56 -16.37 2.59
N ALA A 253 -11.22 -16.80 3.80
CA ALA A 253 -10.58 -15.97 4.79
C ALA A 253 -9.08 -15.79 4.49
N ALA A 254 -8.55 -14.66 4.93
CA ALA A 254 -7.12 -14.39 4.96
C ALA A 254 -6.69 -14.01 6.39
N ILE A 255 -5.53 -14.49 6.81
CA ILE A 255 -4.92 -14.10 8.08
C ILE A 255 -3.80 -13.09 7.80
N VAL A 256 -3.84 -11.97 8.49
CA VAL A 256 -2.86 -10.89 8.36
C VAL A 256 -2.29 -10.54 9.70
N VAL A 257 -0.96 -10.41 9.77
CA VAL A 257 -0.24 -9.96 10.95
C VAL A 257 0.41 -8.61 10.69
N ASP A 258 0.12 -7.65 11.56
CA ASP A 258 0.77 -6.34 11.56
C ASP A 258 1.53 -6.12 12.87
N SER A 259 2.82 -5.85 12.77
CA SER A 259 3.72 -5.54 13.90
C SER A 259 4.19 -4.08 13.92
N LYS A 260 3.69 -3.23 13.00
CA LYS A 260 4.03 -1.79 12.96
C LYS A 260 2.94 -0.96 13.64
N LEU A 261 2.73 -1.24 14.91
CA LEU A 261 1.65 -0.69 15.69
C LEU A 261 2.14 -0.13 17.02
N ALA A 262 1.35 0.78 17.60
CA ALA A 262 1.47 1.16 19.01
C ALA A 262 0.11 0.99 19.70
N TRP A 263 0.13 0.36 20.86
CA TRP A 263 -1.00 0.27 21.77
C TRP A 263 -0.88 1.37 22.81
N LEU A 264 -1.90 2.19 22.93
CA LEU A 264 -2.01 3.26 23.90
C LEU A 264 -3.14 2.93 24.88
N ASN A 265 -2.84 2.97 26.17
CA ASN A 265 -3.84 2.88 27.24
C ASN A 265 -3.87 4.16 28.05
N ALA A 266 -5.05 4.64 28.42
CA ALA A 266 -5.24 5.86 29.19
C ALA A 266 -6.58 5.87 29.95
N PRO A 267 -6.73 6.71 31.01
CA PRO A 267 -8.02 7.02 31.59
C PRO A 267 -8.95 7.68 30.54
N GLN A 268 -10.25 7.39 30.57
CA GLN A 268 -11.24 7.95 29.66
C GLN A 268 -11.19 9.50 29.59
N ALA A 269 -10.91 10.16 30.71
CA ALA A 269 -10.79 11.63 30.78
C ALA A 269 -9.64 12.21 29.92
N ALA A 270 -8.66 11.39 29.50
CA ALA A 270 -7.56 11.81 28.62
C ALA A 270 -7.88 11.64 27.13
N CYS A 271 -8.94 10.93 26.75
CA CYS A 271 -9.26 10.54 25.38
C CYS A 271 -9.18 11.71 24.39
N THR A 272 -9.86 12.82 24.67
CA THR A 272 -9.91 13.98 23.75
C THR A 272 -8.51 14.59 23.54
N ARG A 273 -7.72 14.75 24.60
CA ARG A 273 -6.34 15.28 24.48
C ARG A 273 -5.44 14.36 23.68
N LEU A 274 -5.54 13.05 23.89
CA LEU A 274 -4.78 12.04 23.15
C LEU A 274 -5.13 12.04 21.67
N LEU A 275 -6.42 12.09 21.32
CA LEU A 275 -6.85 12.20 19.94
C LEU A 275 -6.39 13.50 19.27
N GLN A 276 -6.31 14.61 20.00
CA GLN A 276 -5.73 15.87 19.49
C GLN A 276 -4.24 15.70 19.15
N VAL A 277 -3.45 15.05 20.02
CA VAL A 277 -2.04 14.75 19.74
C VAL A 277 -1.90 13.82 18.53
N VAL A 278 -2.66 12.75 18.49
CA VAL A 278 -2.68 11.78 17.38
C VAL A 278 -3.03 12.47 16.06
N THR A 279 -4.05 13.34 16.07
CA THR A 279 -4.47 14.12 14.89
C THR A 279 -3.38 15.10 14.44
N ALA A 280 -2.78 15.85 15.38
CA ALA A 280 -1.72 16.80 15.07
C ALA A 280 -0.47 16.12 14.49
N ALA A 281 -0.15 14.92 14.97
CA ALA A 281 0.94 14.10 14.45
C ALA A 281 0.60 13.38 13.12
N GLY A 282 -0.68 13.40 12.69
CA GLY A 282 -1.14 12.71 11.49
C GLY A 282 -1.04 11.18 11.59
N ILE A 283 -1.21 10.61 12.80
CA ILE A 283 -1.12 9.17 13.03
C ILE A 283 -2.49 8.53 12.81
N PRO A 284 -2.63 7.52 11.93
CA PRO A 284 -3.88 6.80 11.76
C PRO A 284 -4.24 5.99 13.02
N VAL A 285 -5.48 6.15 13.51
CA VAL A 285 -6.07 5.25 14.51
C VAL A 285 -6.68 4.08 13.75
N ARG A 286 -6.18 2.87 14.04
CA ARG A 286 -6.65 1.63 13.41
C ARG A 286 -7.87 1.05 14.12
N ASP A 287 -7.81 1.00 15.46
CA ASP A 287 -8.88 0.52 16.32
C ASP A 287 -8.92 1.35 17.61
N ALA A 288 -10.10 1.40 18.22
CA ALA A 288 -10.32 2.07 19.51
C ALA A 288 -11.30 1.28 20.38
N TRP A 289 -10.95 1.10 21.64
CA TRP A 289 -11.83 0.55 22.70
C TRP A 289 -12.05 1.63 23.74
N LEU A 290 -13.28 2.08 23.83
CA LEU A 290 -13.69 3.22 24.64
C LEU A 290 -14.73 2.75 25.67
N ASP A 291 -14.25 2.25 26.79
CA ASP A 291 -15.06 1.84 27.94
C ASP A 291 -14.70 2.65 29.19
N GLN A 292 -14.30 2.02 30.28
CA GLN A 292 -13.77 2.69 31.47
C GLN A 292 -12.38 3.28 31.26
N GLN A 293 -11.68 2.78 30.22
CA GLN A 293 -10.39 3.27 29.77
C GLN A 293 -10.45 3.57 28.27
N THR A 294 -9.52 4.38 27.82
CA THR A 294 -9.26 4.62 26.40
C THR A 294 -8.13 3.73 25.96
N ASN A 295 -8.39 2.80 25.04
CA ASN A 295 -7.35 2.03 24.39
C ASN A 295 -7.36 2.37 22.89
N LEU A 296 -6.24 2.79 22.35
CA LEU A 296 -6.08 3.10 20.93
C LEU A 296 -5.01 2.21 20.32
N LEU A 297 -5.31 1.65 19.16
CA LEU A 297 -4.33 0.97 18.31
C LEU A 297 -3.95 1.92 17.18
N LEU A 298 -2.70 2.36 17.18
CA LEU A 298 -2.16 3.34 16.24
C LEU A 298 -1.31 2.66 15.18
N SER A 299 -1.47 3.05 13.92
CA SER A 299 -0.61 2.56 12.83
C SER A 299 0.66 3.40 12.75
N LEU A 300 1.82 2.74 12.84
CA LEU A 300 3.14 3.37 12.73
C LEU A 300 3.72 3.30 11.31
N THR A 301 2.98 2.75 10.36
CA THR A 301 3.48 2.49 9.00
C THR A 301 3.92 3.77 8.28
N SER A 302 3.26 4.91 8.55
CA SER A 302 3.56 6.20 7.94
C SER A 302 4.15 7.23 8.93
N VAL A 303 4.58 6.76 10.12
CA VAL A 303 5.09 7.62 11.19
C VAL A 303 6.56 7.30 11.43
N PRO A 304 7.49 8.00 10.78
CA PRO A 304 8.92 7.69 10.90
C PRO A 304 9.52 8.04 12.26
N GLU A 305 8.90 8.91 13.06
CA GLU A 305 9.46 9.53 14.28
C GLU A 305 8.49 9.42 15.47
N PHE A 306 8.13 8.16 15.81
CA PHE A 306 7.14 7.93 16.86
C PHE A 306 7.65 8.28 18.27
N GLY A 307 8.99 8.31 18.52
CA GLY A 307 9.55 8.57 19.83
C GLY A 307 9.10 9.89 20.46
N ALA A 308 9.25 11.00 19.72
CA ALA A 308 8.79 12.31 20.18
C ALA A 308 7.26 12.36 20.40
N THR A 309 6.50 11.68 19.53
CA THR A 309 5.04 11.59 19.70
C THR A 309 4.66 10.75 20.92
N ALA A 310 5.38 9.68 21.24
CA ALA A 310 5.15 8.88 22.43
C ALA A 310 5.32 9.69 23.72
N GLU A 311 6.30 10.61 23.75
CA GLU A 311 6.49 11.56 24.85
C GLU A 311 5.30 12.53 24.99
N LEU A 312 4.83 13.07 23.86
CA LEU A 312 3.65 13.94 23.85
C LEU A 312 2.37 13.20 24.29
N LEU A 313 2.20 11.94 23.88
CA LEU A 313 1.08 11.10 24.30
C LEU A 313 1.13 10.84 25.81
N SER A 314 2.32 10.57 26.36
CA SER A 314 2.53 10.41 27.81
C SER A 314 2.19 11.70 28.57
N ALA A 315 2.65 12.85 28.07
CA ALA A 315 2.33 14.17 28.65
C ALA A 315 0.83 14.51 28.55
N ALA A 316 0.13 14.03 27.53
CA ALA A 316 -1.32 14.20 27.35
C ALA A 316 -2.17 13.28 28.25
N GLY A 317 -1.55 12.35 28.98
CA GLY A 317 -2.19 11.48 29.96
C GLY A 317 -2.28 10.01 29.59
N ALA A 318 -1.47 9.53 28.63
CA ALA A 318 -1.34 8.09 28.41
C ALA A 318 -0.70 7.41 29.62
N SER A 319 -1.33 6.34 30.10
CA SER A 319 -0.80 5.50 31.19
C SER A 319 0.30 4.57 30.69
N SER A 320 0.17 4.12 29.45
CA SER A 320 1.19 3.31 28.78
C SER A 320 1.12 3.48 27.26
N VAL A 321 2.29 3.37 26.62
CA VAL A 321 2.45 3.30 25.16
C VAL A 321 3.36 2.12 24.85
N ARG A 322 2.86 1.10 24.15
CA ARG A 322 3.60 -0.13 23.83
C ARG A 322 3.77 -0.26 22.31
N THR A 323 4.96 -0.64 21.89
CA THR A 323 5.29 -0.93 20.46
C THR A 323 5.78 -2.36 20.24
N ASP A 324 5.91 -3.14 21.32
CA ASP A 324 6.28 -4.55 21.36
C ASP A 324 5.05 -5.47 21.12
N ILE A 325 4.15 -5.06 20.25
CA ILE A 325 2.87 -5.70 20.01
C ILE A 325 2.68 -6.05 18.54
N ALA A 326 1.77 -6.97 18.30
CA ALA A 326 1.23 -7.26 16.97
C ALA A 326 -0.30 -7.37 17.01
N ALA A 327 -0.92 -7.17 15.87
CA ALA A 327 -2.32 -7.47 15.65
C ALA A 327 -2.44 -8.62 14.63
N VAL A 328 -3.09 -9.69 15.03
CA VAL A 328 -3.48 -10.80 14.15
C VAL A 328 -4.92 -10.59 13.75
N SER A 329 -5.21 -10.61 12.45
CA SER A 329 -6.54 -10.35 11.90
C SER A 329 -6.97 -11.50 10.99
N ALA A 330 -8.14 -12.09 11.25
CA ALA A 330 -8.83 -12.98 10.33
C ALA A 330 -9.86 -12.16 9.53
N ILE A 331 -9.73 -12.15 8.21
CA ILE A 331 -10.50 -11.29 7.31
C ILE A 331 -11.28 -12.15 6.33
N ALA A 332 -12.59 -12.05 6.39
CA ALA A 332 -13.52 -12.67 5.45
C ALA A 332 -14.90 -12.02 5.54
N VAL A 333 -15.65 -12.05 4.47
CA VAL A 333 -17.03 -11.59 4.47
C VAL A 333 -17.87 -12.42 5.47
N GLY A 334 -18.40 -11.74 6.50
CA GLY A 334 -19.23 -12.39 7.52
C GLY A 334 -18.47 -13.28 8.50
N VAL A 335 -17.19 -13.01 8.75
CA VAL A 335 -16.35 -13.75 9.71
C VAL A 335 -16.99 -13.92 11.10
N GLY A 336 -17.79 -12.97 11.54
CA GLY A 336 -18.51 -13.02 12.81
C GLY A 336 -19.92 -13.68 12.75
N ARG A 337 -20.37 -14.18 11.58
CA ARG A 337 -21.72 -14.76 11.43
C ARG A 337 -21.83 -16.21 11.87
N LEU A 338 -20.71 -16.88 12.11
CA LEU A 338 -20.66 -18.29 12.54
C LEU A 338 -20.24 -18.35 14.03
N PRO A 339 -21.17 -18.40 14.98
CA PRO A 339 -20.87 -18.35 16.42
C PRO A 339 -19.87 -19.43 16.87
N ASP A 340 -19.99 -20.64 16.32
CA ASP A 340 -19.10 -21.75 16.67
C ASP A 340 -17.64 -21.52 16.21
N VAL A 341 -17.48 -20.93 15.01
CA VAL A 341 -16.16 -20.57 14.49
C VAL A 341 -15.56 -19.41 15.29
N LEU A 342 -16.39 -18.43 15.63
CA LEU A 342 -15.99 -17.30 16.47
C LEU A 342 -15.57 -17.78 17.88
N LEU A 343 -16.33 -18.67 18.49
CA LEU A 343 -15.99 -19.25 19.80
C LEU A 343 -14.62 -19.93 19.76
N ARG A 344 -14.40 -20.83 18.80
CA ARG A 344 -13.11 -21.51 18.61
C ARG A 344 -11.96 -20.55 18.33
N ALA A 345 -12.21 -19.49 17.55
CA ALA A 345 -11.19 -18.48 17.28
C ALA A 345 -10.80 -17.71 18.56
N LEU A 346 -11.78 -17.37 19.40
CA LEU A 346 -11.53 -16.69 20.68
C LEU A 346 -10.84 -17.62 21.70
N GLU A 347 -11.12 -18.93 21.68
CA GLU A 347 -10.41 -19.91 22.51
C GLU A 347 -8.92 -20.02 22.15
N CYS A 348 -8.52 -19.69 20.92
CA CYS A 348 -7.12 -19.64 20.50
C CYS A 348 -6.41 -18.37 20.96
N VAL A 349 -7.13 -17.33 21.36
CA VAL A 349 -6.51 -16.06 21.78
C VAL A 349 -5.81 -16.23 23.11
N PRO A 350 -4.49 -15.94 23.23
CA PRO A 350 -3.78 -16.11 24.47
C PRO A 350 -4.25 -15.13 25.56
N GLY A 351 -4.12 -15.53 26.83
CA GLY A 351 -4.48 -14.67 27.97
C GLY A 351 -3.65 -13.39 28.11
N SER A 352 -2.55 -13.28 27.37
CA SER A 352 -1.70 -12.07 27.24
C SER A 352 -2.27 -11.02 26.29
N ALA A 353 -3.37 -11.32 25.57
CA ALA A 353 -3.98 -10.39 24.61
C ALA A 353 -4.44 -9.10 25.31
N LEU A 354 -4.17 -7.97 24.65
CA LEU A 354 -4.51 -6.63 25.12
C LEU A 354 -5.95 -6.25 24.76
N GLY A 355 -6.48 -6.83 23.70
CA GLY A 355 -7.84 -6.60 23.25
C GLY A 355 -8.20 -7.40 22.00
N THR A 356 -9.50 -7.57 21.81
CA THR A 356 -10.08 -8.18 20.61
C THR A 356 -11.15 -7.26 20.04
N SER A 357 -11.28 -7.24 18.70
CA SER A 357 -12.36 -6.51 18.03
C SER A 357 -12.97 -7.37 16.93
N LEU A 358 -14.29 -7.18 16.70
CA LEU A 358 -15.04 -7.88 15.68
C LEU A 358 -15.80 -6.87 14.83
N SER A 359 -15.64 -6.96 13.52
CA SER A 359 -16.43 -6.24 12.52
C SER A 359 -17.08 -7.23 11.54
N PRO A 360 -17.94 -6.79 10.62
CA PRO A 360 -18.51 -7.68 9.61
C PRO A 360 -17.48 -8.37 8.70
N LEU A 361 -16.27 -7.83 8.58
CA LEU A 361 -15.20 -8.34 7.70
C LEU A 361 -13.98 -8.83 8.46
N ARG A 362 -13.83 -8.50 9.75
CA ARG A 362 -12.59 -8.77 10.49
C ARG A 362 -12.83 -9.20 11.92
N LEU A 363 -12.16 -10.27 12.34
CA LEU A 363 -11.86 -10.55 13.75
C LEU A 363 -10.39 -10.19 13.97
N CYS A 364 -10.07 -9.39 14.98
CA CYS A 364 -8.71 -8.94 15.30
C CYS A 364 -8.39 -9.22 16.76
N ALA A 365 -7.19 -9.69 17.05
CA ALA A 365 -6.62 -9.77 18.39
C ALA A 365 -5.30 -8.99 18.42
N VAL A 366 -5.13 -8.15 19.45
CA VAL A 366 -3.91 -7.40 19.74
C VAL A 366 -3.21 -8.05 20.90
N LEU A 367 -1.93 -8.41 20.74
CA LEU A 367 -1.18 -9.21 21.70
C LEU A 367 0.32 -8.87 21.62
N PRO A 368 1.15 -9.34 22.60
CA PRO A 368 2.60 -9.24 22.49
C PRO A 368 3.09 -9.84 21.18
N ALA A 369 4.08 -9.19 20.54
CA ALA A 369 4.55 -9.61 19.22
C ALA A 369 5.11 -11.05 19.19
N GLU A 370 5.61 -11.54 20.31
CA GLU A 370 6.13 -12.90 20.47
C GLU A 370 5.04 -13.98 20.37
N ASP A 371 3.79 -13.67 20.74
CA ASP A 371 2.66 -14.60 20.72
C ASP A 371 1.96 -14.65 19.35
N ALA A 372 2.21 -13.66 18.48
CA ALA A 372 1.52 -13.54 17.20
C ALA A 372 1.72 -14.75 16.26
N PRO A 373 2.90 -15.38 16.14
CA PRO A 373 3.09 -16.52 15.23
C PRO A 373 2.26 -17.77 15.61
N GLU A 374 1.97 -17.95 16.89
CA GLU A 374 1.14 -19.08 17.35
C GLU A 374 -0.33 -18.83 16.98
N LEU A 375 -0.84 -17.64 17.27
CA LEU A 375 -2.21 -17.28 16.92
C LEU A 375 -2.43 -17.21 15.40
N GLU A 376 -1.45 -16.73 14.62
CA GLU A 376 -1.50 -16.74 13.15
C GLU A 376 -1.72 -18.14 12.61
N ARG A 377 -0.97 -19.13 13.09
CA ARG A 377 -1.11 -20.54 12.69
C ARG A 377 -2.46 -21.11 13.09
N ALA A 378 -2.87 -20.91 14.34
CA ALA A 378 -4.14 -21.45 14.85
C ALA A 378 -5.34 -20.88 14.06
N TRP A 379 -5.32 -19.59 13.77
CA TRP A 379 -6.39 -18.97 12.98
C TRP A 379 -6.32 -19.36 11.51
N HIS A 380 -5.13 -19.56 10.95
CA HIS A 380 -5.00 -20.04 9.56
C HIS A 380 -5.58 -21.46 9.41
N GLU A 381 -5.35 -22.36 10.38
CA GLU A 381 -5.95 -23.70 10.39
C GLU A 381 -7.48 -23.66 10.55
N LEU A 382 -7.99 -22.69 11.33
CA LEU A 382 -9.43 -22.56 11.61
C LEU A 382 -10.22 -21.95 10.45
N PHE A 383 -9.68 -20.92 9.82
CA PHE A 383 -10.33 -20.13 8.76
C PHE A 383 -9.85 -20.50 7.34
N GLY A 384 -8.74 -21.12 7.25
CA GLY A 384 -7.99 -21.45 6.04
C GLY A 384 -8.41 -22.72 5.27
#